data_dff40e7b4ce1284d52e63e28c2a4c635
#
_entry.id   dff40e7b4ce1284d52e63e28c2a4c635
#
_cell.length_a   1.000
_cell.length_b   1.000
_cell.length_c   1.000
_cell.angle_alpha   90.00
_cell.angle_beta   90.00
_cell.angle_gamma   90.00
#
_symmetry.space_group_name_H-M   'P 1'
#
loop_
_entity.id
_entity.type
_entity.pdbx_description
1 polymer ?
#
loop_
_entity_poly.entity_id
_entity_poly.type
_entity_poly.pdbx_seq_one_letter_code
_entity_poly.pdbx_strand_id
1 'polypeptide(L)'
;MIEIENIEKKLKDTVGSDNWKKLSSDFVKAKKVYVIGNGGLYFTAAHGATDCTRLIPGKLVVSFDSCGYMTSCANDHGYENLFIRWLETSGDIDIVEDCMVIGLSCSGNSKNITRALSWAKSSGYATGMISGVQSKRLEKDINEVVLNCKYFHTCEILTLILFYQLVHEAGHTCPTIIEEIKRKDSWVLGKKK
;
A
#
# COMPACT_ATOMS: atom_id res chain seq x y z
N MET A 1 -11.70 -14.31 15.77
CA MET A 1 -12.50 -14.83 14.63
C MET A 1 -12.48 -13.81 13.52
N ILE A 2 -12.34 -14.23 12.27
CA ILE A 2 -12.41 -13.33 11.10
C ILE A 2 -13.87 -12.93 10.89
N GLU A 3 -14.14 -11.66 10.55
CA GLU A 3 -15.49 -11.17 10.26
C GLU A 3 -15.96 -11.58 8.84
N ILE A 4 -16.00 -12.88 8.56
CA ILE A 4 -16.25 -13.43 7.22
C ILE A 4 -17.57 -12.91 6.63
N GLU A 5 -18.63 -12.88 7.41
CA GLU A 5 -19.98 -12.49 6.97
C GLU A 5 -20.06 -11.04 6.47
N ASN A 6 -19.14 -10.18 6.87
CA ASN A 6 -19.17 -8.76 6.55
C ASN A 6 -18.08 -8.33 5.54
N ILE A 7 -17.22 -9.24 5.07
CA ILE A 7 -16.11 -8.89 4.16
C ILE A 7 -16.62 -8.26 2.88
N GLU A 8 -17.59 -8.87 2.22
CA GLU A 8 -18.16 -8.36 0.97
C GLU A 8 -18.76 -6.97 1.15
N LYS A 9 -19.56 -6.78 2.21
CA LYS A 9 -20.17 -5.48 2.51
C LYS A 9 -19.08 -4.42 2.76
N LYS A 10 -18.09 -4.72 3.60
CA LYS A 10 -16.98 -3.79 3.89
C LYS A 10 -16.22 -3.38 2.63
N LEU A 11 -15.95 -4.34 1.74
CA LEU A 11 -15.31 -4.06 0.46
C LEU A 11 -16.15 -3.14 -0.41
N LYS A 12 -17.44 -3.45 -0.59
CA LYS A 12 -18.35 -2.62 -1.39
C LYS A 12 -18.46 -1.19 -0.83
N ASP A 13 -18.63 -1.06 0.49
CA ASP A 13 -18.74 0.24 1.15
C ASP A 13 -17.41 1.03 0.99
N THR A 14 -16.26 0.36 1.12
CA THR A 14 -14.94 0.98 0.97
C THR A 14 -14.72 1.46 -0.46
N VAL A 15 -14.89 0.58 -1.46
CA VAL A 15 -14.67 0.90 -2.88
C VAL A 15 -15.66 1.95 -3.38
N GLY A 16 -16.87 2.00 -2.83
CA GLY A 16 -17.87 3.03 -3.13
C GLY A 16 -17.58 4.41 -2.52
N SER A 17 -16.68 4.50 -1.54
CA SER A 17 -16.42 5.74 -0.78
C SER A 17 -15.62 6.77 -1.59
N ASP A 18 -15.84 8.05 -1.29
CA ASP A 18 -15.08 9.14 -1.94
C ASP A 18 -13.61 9.14 -1.54
N ASN A 19 -13.29 8.68 -0.32
CA ASN A 19 -11.91 8.51 0.11
C ASN A 19 -11.17 7.45 -0.70
N TRP A 20 -11.84 6.32 -1.04
CA TRP A 20 -11.27 5.33 -1.93
C TRP A 20 -11.07 5.87 -3.35
N LYS A 21 -12.07 6.53 -3.91
CA LYS A 21 -11.99 7.13 -5.26
C LYS A 21 -10.83 8.12 -5.35
N LYS A 22 -10.61 8.94 -4.30
CA LYS A 22 -9.48 9.85 -4.24
C LYS A 22 -8.15 9.09 -4.17
N LEU A 23 -8.02 8.10 -3.27
CA LEU A 23 -6.79 7.32 -3.11
C LEU A 23 -6.43 6.58 -4.40
N SER A 24 -7.40 5.91 -5.03
CA SER A 24 -7.19 5.18 -6.28
C SER A 24 -6.85 6.11 -7.44
N SER A 25 -7.48 7.28 -7.54
CA SER A 25 -7.12 8.29 -8.54
C SER A 25 -5.68 8.79 -8.38
N ASP A 26 -5.26 9.09 -7.15
CA ASP A 26 -3.89 9.52 -6.86
C ASP A 26 -2.90 8.38 -7.14
N PHE A 27 -3.24 7.13 -6.78
CA PHE A 27 -2.45 5.94 -7.12
C PHE A 27 -2.29 5.75 -8.62
N VAL A 28 -3.36 5.90 -9.41
CA VAL A 28 -3.30 5.73 -10.87
C VAL A 28 -2.38 6.76 -11.52
N LYS A 29 -2.40 8.00 -11.06
CA LYS A 29 -1.55 9.09 -11.56
C LYS A 29 -0.08 8.91 -11.22
N ALA A 30 0.22 8.43 -10.01
CA ALA A 30 1.60 8.27 -9.55
C ALA A 30 2.36 7.22 -10.37
N LYS A 31 3.58 7.52 -10.78
CA LYS A 31 4.50 6.57 -11.44
C LYS A 31 5.21 5.68 -10.42
N LYS A 32 5.54 6.24 -9.26
CA LYS A 32 6.19 5.54 -8.16
C LYS A 32 5.35 5.65 -6.88
N VAL A 33 5.13 4.52 -6.21
CA VAL A 33 4.34 4.46 -4.98
C VAL A 33 5.14 3.77 -3.90
N TYR A 34 5.28 4.42 -2.76
CA TYR A 34 5.88 3.85 -1.55
C TYR A 34 4.76 3.34 -0.64
N VAL A 35 4.85 2.08 -0.21
CA VAL A 35 3.87 1.48 0.71
C VAL A 35 4.55 1.14 2.02
N ILE A 36 4.04 1.68 3.11
CA ILE A 36 4.58 1.50 4.46
C ILE A 36 3.56 0.86 5.39
N GLY A 37 3.99 -0.10 6.21
CA GLY A 37 3.15 -0.83 7.14
C GLY A 37 3.96 -1.51 8.23
N ASN A 38 3.32 -1.92 9.33
CA ASN A 38 3.94 -2.65 10.44
C ASN A 38 3.34 -4.06 10.56
N GLY A 39 4.11 -5.02 11.07
CA GLY A 39 3.64 -6.38 11.38
C GLY A 39 3.04 -7.09 10.17
N GLY A 40 1.80 -7.59 10.27
CA GLY A 40 1.11 -8.24 9.15
C GLY A 40 0.92 -7.31 7.96
N LEU A 41 0.64 -6.03 8.19
CA LEU A 41 0.55 -5.02 7.12
C LEU A 41 1.89 -4.72 6.45
N TYR A 42 3.04 -4.99 7.08
CA TYR A 42 4.33 -4.95 6.40
C TYR A 42 4.40 -6.00 5.28
N PHE A 43 3.97 -7.23 5.56
CA PHE A 43 3.93 -8.30 4.55
C PHE A 43 2.84 -8.06 3.50
N THR A 44 1.69 -7.52 3.90
CA THR A 44 0.65 -7.08 2.97
C THR A 44 1.17 -5.99 2.02
N ALA A 45 1.94 -5.02 2.52
CA ALA A 45 2.58 -3.99 1.72
C ALA A 45 3.56 -4.59 0.71
N ALA A 46 4.42 -5.52 1.13
CA ALA A 46 5.41 -6.17 0.27
C ALA A 46 4.73 -6.99 -0.84
N HIS A 47 3.68 -7.76 -0.50
CA HIS A 47 2.91 -8.55 -1.47
C HIS A 47 2.20 -7.63 -2.47
N GLY A 48 1.42 -6.65 -1.98
CA GLY A 48 0.69 -5.72 -2.82
C GLY A 48 1.60 -4.91 -3.75
N ALA A 49 2.74 -4.44 -3.23
CA ALA A 49 3.74 -3.70 -4.01
C ALA A 49 4.31 -4.55 -5.15
N THR A 50 4.67 -5.82 -4.87
CA THR A 50 5.18 -6.76 -5.87
C THR A 50 4.17 -6.99 -6.98
N ASP A 51 2.91 -7.25 -6.63
CA ASP A 51 1.88 -7.53 -7.62
C ASP A 51 1.49 -6.28 -8.43
N CYS A 52 1.36 -5.12 -7.80
CA CYS A 52 1.09 -3.88 -8.52
C CYS A 52 2.22 -3.55 -9.52
N THR A 53 3.50 -3.69 -9.12
CA THR A 53 4.64 -3.46 -10.02
C THR A 53 4.63 -4.43 -11.20
N ARG A 54 4.31 -5.71 -10.94
CA ARG A 54 4.29 -6.75 -11.96
C ARG A 54 3.11 -6.62 -12.94
N LEU A 55 1.95 -6.17 -12.44
CA LEU A 55 0.69 -6.18 -13.20
C LEU A 55 0.36 -4.84 -13.85
N ILE A 56 0.99 -3.73 -13.44
CA ILE A 56 0.76 -2.40 -13.99
C ILE A 56 2.03 -1.92 -14.72
N PRO A 57 2.11 -2.07 -16.05
CA PRO A 57 3.28 -1.63 -16.82
C PRO A 57 3.60 -0.14 -16.62
N GLY A 58 4.87 0.16 -16.38
CA GLY A 58 5.35 1.54 -16.19
C GLY A 58 5.11 2.13 -14.80
N LYS A 59 4.53 1.36 -13.88
CA LYS A 59 4.37 1.74 -12.47
C LYS A 59 5.35 0.98 -11.59
N LEU A 60 6.03 1.69 -10.70
CA LEU A 60 6.90 1.11 -9.67
C LEU A 60 6.25 1.27 -8.30
N VAL A 61 5.84 0.18 -7.69
CA VAL A 61 5.34 0.16 -6.31
C VAL A 61 6.37 -0.54 -5.44
N VAL A 62 6.83 0.11 -4.38
CA VAL A 62 7.88 -0.41 -3.50
C VAL A 62 7.41 -0.40 -2.04
N SER A 63 7.84 -1.39 -1.29
CA SER A 63 7.65 -1.44 0.15
C SER A 63 9.01 -1.46 0.85
N PHE A 64 9.02 -1.09 2.12
CA PHE A 64 10.21 -1.24 2.94
C PHE A 64 10.54 -2.73 3.17
N ASP A 65 11.80 -3.15 2.98
CA ASP A 65 12.20 -4.57 3.05
C ASP A 65 13.55 -4.85 3.73
N SER A 66 14.17 -3.86 4.36
CA SER A 66 15.51 -4.00 4.94
C SER A 66 15.50 -4.12 6.47
N CYS A 67 15.69 -5.34 6.98
CA CYS A 67 15.84 -5.58 8.43
C CYS A 67 17.06 -4.86 9.01
N GLY A 68 18.18 -4.81 8.28
CA GLY A 68 19.39 -4.10 8.71
C GLY A 68 19.14 -2.60 8.88
N TYR A 69 18.48 -1.99 7.91
CA TYR A 69 18.07 -0.58 8.01
C TYR A 69 17.10 -0.33 9.16
N MET A 70 16.14 -1.25 9.37
CA MET A 70 15.17 -1.13 10.46
C MET A 70 15.85 -1.08 11.84
N THR A 71 16.77 -2.02 12.09
CA THR A 71 17.45 -2.12 13.40
C THR A 71 18.40 -0.93 13.62
N SER A 72 19.15 -0.52 12.61
CA SER A 72 20.01 0.67 12.67
C SER A 72 19.20 1.93 12.92
N CYS A 73 18.17 2.17 12.09
CA CYS A 73 17.34 3.35 12.23
C CYS A 73 16.60 3.40 13.58
N ALA A 74 16.09 2.26 14.05
CA ALA A 74 15.42 2.19 15.35
C ALA A 74 16.38 2.52 16.51
N ASN A 75 17.64 2.08 16.43
CA ASN A 75 18.68 2.39 17.42
C ASN A 75 19.11 3.86 17.40
N ASP A 76 19.33 4.42 16.21
CA ASP A 76 19.98 5.72 16.04
C ASP A 76 18.98 6.89 16.01
N HIS A 77 17.76 6.66 15.53
CA HIS A 77 16.76 7.70 15.27
C HIS A 77 15.39 7.45 15.92
N GLY A 78 15.19 6.28 16.53
CA GLY A 78 13.90 5.84 17.07
C GLY A 78 12.99 5.24 16.00
N TYR A 79 12.23 4.22 16.40
CA TYR A 79 11.34 3.47 15.49
C TYR A 79 10.25 4.34 14.83
N GLU A 80 9.83 5.39 15.52
CA GLU A 80 8.84 6.34 14.99
C GLU A 80 9.34 7.16 13.79
N ASN A 81 10.65 7.19 13.54
CA ASN A 81 11.26 7.89 12.41
C ASN A 81 11.67 6.94 11.27
N LEU A 82 11.49 5.63 11.43
CA LEU A 82 11.93 4.63 10.47
C LEU A 82 11.53 4.95 9.02
N PHE A 83 10.26 5.16 8.78
CA PHE A 83 9.75 5.37 7.43
C PHE A 83 10.07 6.76 6.88
N ILE A 84 10.21 7.78 7.73
CA ILE A 84 10.70 9.09 7.30
C ILE A 84 12.13 8.95 6.77
N ARG A 85 13.01 8.34 7.56
CA ARG A 85 14.42 8.15 7.18
C ARG A 85 14.57 7.30 5.93
N TRP A 86 13.74 6.26 5.78
CA TRP A 86 13.73 5.46 4.56
C TRP A 86 13.29 6.26 3.34
N LEU A 87 12.22 7.04 3.44
CA LEU A 87 11.73 7.89 2.35
C LEU A 87 12.76 8.95 1.97
N GLU A 88 13.44 9.58 2.93
CA GLU A 88 14.53 10.55 2.68
C GLU A 88 15.69 9.96 1.90
N THR A 89 16.02 8.67 2.14
CA THR A 89 17.14 8.01 1.47
C THR A 89 16.78 7.27 0.19
N SER A 90 15.51 6.94 0.00
CA SER A 90 15.00 6.14 -1.12
C SER A 90 14.13 6.96 -2.08
N GLY A 91 13.67 8.15 -1.65
CA GLY A 91 12.84 9.04 -2.43
C GLY A 91 13.63 9.66 -3.58
N ASP A 92 12.98 9.81 -4.72
CA ASP A 92 13.51 10.58 -5.83
C ASP A 92 13.01 12.02 -5.69
N ILE A 93 13.88 12.89 -5.17
CA ILE A 93 13.52 14.27 -4.85
C ILE A 93 13.14 15.07 -6.11
N ASP A 94 13.70 14.68 -7.26
CA ASP A 94 13.51 15.42 -8.52
C ASP A 94 12.17 15.10 -9.20
N ILE A 95 11.44 14.06 -8.74
CA ILE A 95 10.18 13.58 -9.35
C ILE A 95 9.08 13.37 -8.29
N VAL A 96 9.09 14.16 -7.25
CA VAL A 96 8.16 14.00 -6.11
C VAL A 96 6.68 14.11 -6.52
N GLU A 97 6.37 14.92 -7.53
CA GLU A 97 5.01 15.10 -8.06
C GLU A 97 4.45 13.83 -8.71
N ASP A 98 5.33 12.94 -9.20
CA ASP A 98 4.96 11.65 -9.76
C ASP A 98 4.93 10.54 -8.69
N CYS A 99 5.14 10.87 -7.43
CA CYS A 99 5.25 9.92 -6.33
C CYS A 99 4.08 9.98 -5.36
N MET A 100 3.74 8.82 -4.79
CA MET A 100 2.73 8.69 -3.74
C MET A 100 3.27 7.87 -2.58
N VAL A 101 2.85 8.20 -1.36
CA VAL A 101 3.08 7.38 -0.16
C VAL A 101 1.75 6.86 0.38
N ILE A 102 1.61 5.54 0.51
CA ILE A 102 0.45 4.89 1.11
C ILE A 102 0.86 4.28 2.46
N GLY A 103 0.24 4.74 3.53
CA GLY A 103 0.40 4.18 4.87
C GLY A 103 -0.66 3.13 5.19
N LEU A 104 -0.25 2.02 5.77
CA LEU A 104 -1.14 0.94 6.21
C LEU A 104 -1.10 0.84 7.74
N SER A 105 -2.26 0.95 8.42
CA SER A 105 -2.33 0.89 9.88
C SER A 105 -3.64 0.34 10.38
N CYS A 106 -3.67 -0.86 10.97
CA CYS A 106 -4.91 -1.43 11.54
C CYS A 106 -5.54 -0.49 12.57
N SER A 107 -4.76 0.10 13.46
CA SER A 107 -5.26 1.03 14.49
C SER A 107 -5.45 2.47 14.01
N GLY A 108 -4.98 2.80 12.79
CA GLY A 108 -4.92 4.17 12.31
C GLY A 108 -3.94 5.08 13.08
N ASN A 109 -3.26 4.58 14.12
CA ASN A 109 -2.55 5.42 15.09
C ASN A 109 -1.05 5.07 15.26
N SER A 110 -0.48 4.24 14.37
CA SER A 110 0.95 3.92 14.37
C SER A 110 1.78 5.17 14.12
N LYS A 111 2.58 5.59 15.11
CA LYS A 111 3.33 6.86 15.06
C LYS A 111 4.27 6.95 13.86
N ASN A 112 5.00 5.87 13.55
CA ASN A 112 5.92 5.84 12.41
C ASN A 112 5.18 5.99 11.07
N ILE A 113 3.94 5.48 10.94
CA ILE A 113 3.11 5.65 9.75
C ILE A 113 2.58 7.07 9.64
N THR A 114 1.91 7.57 10.69
CA THR A 114 1.30 8.92 10.63
C THR A 114 2.34 10.02 10.45
N ARG A 115 3.49 9.92 11.14
CA ARG A 115 4.61 10.88 10.97
C ARG A 115 5.20 10.84 9.56
N ALA A 116 5.37 9.64 8.98
CA ALA A 116 5.88 9.50 7.63
C ALA A 116 4.92 10.09 6.59
N LEU A 117 3.61 9.92 6.76
CA LEU A 117 2.62 10.53 5.89
C LEU A 117 2.60 12.06 6.01
N SER A 118 2.70 12.62 7.22
CA SER A 118 2.83 14.07 7.43
C SER A 118 4.08 14.63 6.76
N TRP A 119 5.22 13.96 6.95
CA TRP A 119 6.48 14.35 6.31
C TRP A 119 6.38 14.27 4.79
N ALA A 120 5.88 13.15 4.24
CA ALA A 120 5.74 12.97 2.79
C ALA A 120 4.85 14.03 2.17
N LYS A 121 3.72 14.36 2.83
CA LYS A 121 2.84 15.42 2.39
C LYS A 121 3.53 16.79 2.37
N SER A 122 4.24 17.14 3.44
CA SER A 122 5.00 18.41 3.51
C SER A 122 6.12 18.48 2.47
N SER A 123 6.60 17.33 2.01
CA SER A 123 7.61 17.19 0.94
C SER A 123 7.01 17.13 -0.47
N GLY A 124 5.68 17.29 -0.63
CA GLY A 124 5.01 17.36 -1.93
C GLY A 124 4.50 16.03 -2.50
N TYR A 125 4.66 14.92 -1.79
CA TYR A 125 4.11 13.63 -2.22
C TYR A 125 2.58 13.61 -2.16
N ALA A 126 1.93 12.93 -3.10
CA ALA A 126 0.57 12.47 -2.87
C ALA A 126 0.55 11.49 -1.70
N THR A 127 -0.42 11.60 -0.80
CA THR A 127 -0.47 10.79 0.42
C THR A 127 -1.85 10.21 0.67
N GLY A 128 -1.88 9.00 1.19
CA GLY A 128 -3.11 8.37 1.66
C GLY A 128 -2.84 7.30 2.70
N MET A 129 -3.84 7.00 3.52
CA MET A 129 -3.79 5.93 4.50
C MET A 129 -4.95 4.95 4.30
N ILE A 130 -4.66 3.65 4.42
CA ILE A 130 -5.68 2.61 4.58
C ILE A 130 -5.61 2.16 6.03
N SER A 131 -6.73 2.29 6.76
CA SER A 131 -6.79 1.97 8.18
C SER A 131 -7.93 1.03 8.55
N GLY A 132 -7.73 0.23 9.59
CA GLY A 132 -8.79 -0.62 10.12
C GLY A 132 -9.87 0.18 10.86
N VAL A 133 -9.45 1.21 11.59
CA VAL A 133 -10.33 2.15 12.31
C VAL A 133 -9.85 3.58 12.10
N GLN A 134 -10.75 4.54 12.26
CA GLN A 134 -10.48 5.96 12.07
C GLN A 134 -9.28 6.43 12.92
N SER A 135 -8.34 7.10 12.30
CA SER A 135 -7.18 7.67 12.98
C SER A 135 -7.55 8.86 13.86
N LYS A 136 -6.85 8.96 14.99
CA LYS A 136 -6.87 10.14 15.87
C LYS A 136 -5.57 10.97 15.75
N ARG A 137 -4.61 10.50 14.94
CA ARG A 137 -3.27 11.09 14.83
C ARG A 137 -2.93 11.58 13.43
N LEU A 138 -3.68 11.12 12.42
CA LEU A 138 -3.48 11.55 11.04
C LEU A 138 -3.91 13.01 10.88
N GLU A 139 -3.17 13.79 10.13
CA GLU A 139 -3.58 15.15 9.75
C GLU A 139 -4.87 15.11 8.94
N LYS A 140 -5.76 16.05 9.21
CA LYS A 140 -7.14 16.05 8.67
C LYS A 140 -7.24 16.14 7.15
N ASP A 141 -6.21 16.64 6.53
CA ASP A 141 -6.11 16.86 5.08
C ASP A 141 -5.36 15.75 4.34
N ILE A 142 -4.89 14.71 5.07
CA ILE A 142 -4.43 13.45 4.48
C ILE A 142 -5.62 12.52 4.30
N ASN A 143 -5.81 12.02 3.09
CA ASN A 143 -6.91 11.13 2.76
C ASN A 143 -6.81 9.79 3.52
N GLU A 144 -7.86 9.40 4.23
CA GLU A 144 -7.93 8.15 4.99
C GLU A 144 -9.08 7.28 4.51
N VAL A 145 -8.76 6.09 4.04
CA VAL A 145 -9.72 5.01 3.69
C VAL A 145 -9.88 4.10 4.90
N VAL A 146 -11.05 4.18 5.56
CA VAL A 146 -11.33 3.44 6.80
C VAL A 146 -12.13 2.17 6.49
N LEU A 147 -11.60 1.00 6.86
CA LEU A 147 -12.21 -0.32 6.60
C LEU A 147 -13.26 -0.73 7.64
N ASN A 148 -13.33 0.00 8.76
CA ASN A 148 -14.24 -0.31 9.88
C ASN A 148 -14.09 -1.76 10.39
N CYS A 149 -12.84 -2.23 10.55
CA CYS A 149 -12.53 -3.58 10.99
C CYS A 149 -12.46 -3.69 12.51
N LYS A 150 -13.01 -4.79 13.04
CA LYS A 150 -12.89 -5.13 14.46
C LYS A 150 -11.58 -5.88 14.76
N TYR A 151 -11.08 -6.67 13.81
CA TYR A 151 -9.93 -7.55 13.99
C TYR A 151 -8.79 -7.19 13.06
N PHE A 152 -7.54 -7.38 13.52
CA PHE A 152 -6.33 -7.16 12.73
C PHE A 152 -6.33 -7.96 11.42
N HIS A 153 -6.62 -9.25 11.50
CA HIS A 153 -6.62 -10.15 10.34
C HIS A 153 -7.62 -9.73 9.27
N THR A 154 -8.81 -9.25 9.67
CA THR A 154 -9.80 -8.71 8.71
C THR A 154 -9.23 -7.52 7.97
N CYS A 155 -8.59 -6.59 8.69
CA CYS A 155 -7.94 -5.43 8.11
C CYS A 155 -6.84 -5.82 7.11
N GLU A 156 -5.97 -6.76 7.48
CA GLU A 156 -4.86 -7.24 6.65
C GLU A 156 -5.36 -7.88 5.34
N ILE A 157 -6.37 -8.76 5.44
CA ILE A 157 -6.97 -9.44 4.27
C ILE A 157 -7.65 -8.42 3.35
N LEU A 158 -8.48 -7.53 3.89
CA LEU A 158 -9.16 -6.50 3.10
C LEU A 158 -8.17 -5.57 2.42
N THR A 159 -7.11 -5.16 3.12
CA THR A 159 -6.05 -4.33 2.54
C THR A 159 -5.38 -5.01 1.36
N LEU A 160 -5.10 -6.33 1.44
CA LEU A 160 -4.54 -7.08 0.32
C LEU A 160 -5.50 -7.12 -0.88
N ILE A 161 -6.80 -7.35 -0.64
CA ILE A 161 -7.80 -7.31 -1.72
C ILE A 161 -7.85 -5.93 -2.38
N LEU A 162 -7.70 -4.85 -1.61
CA LEU A 162 -7.70 -3.49 -2.15
C LEU A 162 -6.48 -3.22 -3.05
N PHE A 163 -5.32 -3.85 -2.86
CA PHE A 163 -4.23 -3.77 -3.84
C PHE A 163 -4.61 -4.35 -5.20
N TYR A 164 -5.34 -5.47 -5.21
CA TYR A 164 -5.86 -6.01 -6.48
C TYR A 164 -6.93 -5.11 -7.10
N GLN A 165 -7.74 -4.46 -6.27
CA GLN A 165 -8.67 -3.43 -6.75
C GLN A 165 -7.92 -2.25 -7.38
N LEU A 166 -6.79 -1.80 -6.82
CA LEU A 166 -5.95 -0.76 -7.44
C LEU A 166 -5.41 -1.17 -8.81
N VAL A 167 -5.10 -2.46 -9.03
CA VAL A 167 -4.73 -2.98 -10.35
C VAL A 167 -5.88 -2.79 -11.35
N HIS A 168 -7.12 -3.08 -10.93
CA HIS A 168 -8.31 -2.87 -11.77
C HIS A 168 -8.59 -1.39 -12.02
N GLU A 169 -8.47 -0.52 -11.01
CA GLU A 169 -8.62 0.94 -11.17
C GLU A 169 -7.58 1.53 -12.15
N ALA A 170 -6.40 0.92 -12.23
CA ALA A 170 -5.37 1.27 -13.20
C ALA A 170 -5.64 0.71 -14.61
N GLY A 171 -6.77 0.05 -14.85
CA GLY A 171 -7.17 -0.50 -16.15
C GLY A 171 -6.55 -1.86 -16.48
N HIS A 172 -6.02 -2.57 -15.50
CA HIS A 172 -5.39 -3.88 -15.68
C HIS A 172 -6.18 -4.98 -14.96
N THR A 173 -5.89 -6.23 -15.31
CA THR A 173 -6.53 -7.41 -14.71
C THR A 173 -5.50 -8.34 -14.08
N CYS A 174 -5.86 -8.98 -12.99
CA CYS A 174 -5.06 -10.05 -12.41
C CYS A 174 -5.21 -11.30 -13.29
N PRO A 175 -4.10 -11.99 -13.63
CA PRO A 175 -4.15 -13.19 -14.44
C PRO A 175 -4.87 -14.31 -13.67
N THR A 176 -5.59 -15.18 -14.38
CA THR A 176 -6.12 -16.38 -13.79
C THR A 176 -5.00 -17.41 -13.53
N ILE A 177 -5.20 -18.30 -12.56
CA ILE A 177 -4.24 -19.37 -12.26
C ILE A 177 -3.99 -20.23 -13.50
N ILE A 178 -5.02 -20.50 -14.29
CA ILE A 178 -4.93 -21.33 -15.49
C ILE A 178 -4.12 -20.66 -16.60
N GLU A 179 -4.28 -19.35 -16.79
CA GLU A 179 -3.49 -18.57 -17.77
C GLU A 179 -2.02 -18.58 -17.39
N GLU A 180 -1.72 -18.41 -16.10
CA GLU A 180 -0.34 -18.37 -15.60
C GLU A 180 0.35 -19.76 -15.75
N ILE A 181 -0.37 -20.86 -15.50
CA ILE A 181 0.14 -22.23 -15.74
C ILE A 181 0.49 -22.41 -17.21
N LYS A 182 -0.42 -22.07 -18.12
CA LYS A 182 -0.18 -22.17 -19.57
C LYS A 182 1.01 -21.34 -20.04
N ARG A 183 1.19 -20.16 -19.47
CA ARG A 183 2.33 -19.29 -19.76
C ARG A 183 3.65 -19.92 -19.34
N LYS A 184 3.72 -20.50 -18.14
CA LYS A 184 4.92 -21.19 -17.64
C LYS A 184 5.27 -22.41 -18.50
N ASP A 185 4.30 -23.21 -18.88
CA ASP A 185 4.50 -24.36 -19.75
C ASP A 185 5.06 -23.93 -21.12
N SER A 186 4.61 -22.80 -21.66
CA SER A 186 5.14 -22.26 -22.91
C SER A 186 6.61 -21.82 -22.80
N TRP A 187 7.07 -21.38 -21.66
CA TRP A 187 8.46 -21.01 -21.40
C TRP A 187 9.37 -22.24 -21.30
N VAL A 188 8.93 -23.28 -20.59
CA VAL A 188 9.65 -24.54 -20.44
C VAL A 188 9.87 -25.22 -21.79
N LEU A 189 8.91 -25.11 -22.69
CA LEU A 189 8.98 -25.71 -24.03
C LEU A 189 9.71 -24.85 -25.07
N GLY A 190 10.34 -23.74 -24.66
CA GLY A 190 11.12 -22.87 -25.54
C GLY A 190 10.31 -22.15 -26.64
N LYS A 191 8.99 -22.16 -26.53
CA LYS A 191 8.11 -21.42 -27.42
C LYS A 191 8.07 -19.92 -27.02
N LYS A 192 9.08 -19.17 -27.47
CA LYS A 192 8.96 -17.70 -27.47
C LYS A 192 7.81 -17.31 -28.41
N LYS A 193 6.84 -16.56 -27.87
CA LYS A 193 5.92 -15.78 -28.71
C LYS A 193 6.62 -14.56 -29.26
#